data_0741a3aa56b3ffdaae5939f1889899ac
#
_entry.id   0741a3aa56b3ffdaae5939f1889899ac
#
_cell.length_a   1.000
_cell.length_b   1.000
_cell.length_c   1.000
_cell.angle_alpha   90.00
_cell.angle_beta   90.00
_cell.angle_gamma   90.00
#
_symmetry.space_group_name_H-M   'P 1'
#
loop_
_entity.id
_entity.type
_entity.pdbx_description
1 polymer ?
#
loop_
_entity_poly.entity_id
_entity_poly.type
_entity_poly.pdbx_seq_one_letter_code
_entity_poly.pdbx_strand_id
1 'polypeptide(L)'
;MKKNLIKKCAVAAAACAVMAAGVGYYYFFSSMSKDGETHYVYVDDDDNIDSVYTKLSDVSASHSLAAFKLLTNATSYASHVRTGRYAIEPSTGALQTFRHMRNGQQTPVNLTVPSVRTLDKLAELSKRLMVDSADIAKALTSEATCEKYGYDTATIACMFIPNTYDIYWNTSVERLLDRMQKESKRFWEGDRTVKAQQMKLT
;
A
#
# COMPACT_ATOMS: atom_id res chain seq x y z
N MET A 1 4.89 -62.05 10.80
CA MET A 1 5.45 -60.88 11.55
C MET A 1 5.80 -59.68 10.66
N LYS A 2 6.53 -59.82 9.56
CA LYS A 2 6.94 -58.70 8.67
C LYS A 2 5.78 -57.85 8.11
N LYS A 3 4.65 -58.41 7.69
CA LYS A 3 3.50 -57.65 7.14
C LYS A 3 2.83 -56.70 8.16
N ASN A 4 2.77 -57.09 9.44
CA ASN A 4 2.20 -56.23 10.51
C ASN A 4 3.15 -55.08 10.89
N LEU A 5 4.46 -55.28 10.79
CA LEU A 5 5.43 -54.24 11.01
C LEU A 5 5.39 -53.18 9.92
N ILE A 6 5.29 -53.60 8.64
CA ILE A 6 5.17 -52.70 7.50
C ILE A 6 3.88 -51.86 7.62
N LYS A 7 2.72 -52.47 8.00
CA LYS A 7 1.47 -51.70 8.23
C LYS A 7 1.62 -50.69 9.36
N LYS A 8 2.28 -51.02 10.47
CA LYS A 8 2.51 -50.09 11.57
C LYS A 8 3.45 -48.94 11.15
N CYS A 9 4.49 -49.22 10.40
CA CYS A 9 5.38 -48.17 9.86
C CYS A 9 4.63 -47.25 8.87
N ALA A 10 3.76 -47.80 7.99
CA ALA A 10 2.97 -47.02 7.05
C ALA A 10 1.97 -46.10 7.78
N VAL A 11 1.30 -46.59 8.83
CA VAL A 11 0.40 -45.78 9.65
C VAL A 11 1.15 -44.68 10.38
N ALA A 12 2.31 -45.00 10.96
CA ALA A 12 3.14 -43.98 11.62
C ALA A 12 3.64 -42.91 10.64
N ALA A 13 4.06 -43.30 9.44
CA ALA A 13 4.48 -42.37 8.39
C ALA A 13 3.30 -41.47 7.93
N ALA A 14 2.11 -42.03 7.75
CA ALA A 14 0.91 -41.25 7.42
C ALA A 14 0.56 -40.25 8.54
N ALA A 15 0.62 -40.66 9.79
CA ALA A 15 0.37 -39.79 10.95
C ALA A 15 1.41 -38.64 11.01
N CYS A 16 2.69 -38.91 10.77
CA CYS A 16 3.74 -37.90 10.69
C CYS A 16 3.49 -36.91 9.53
N ALA A 17 3.05 -37.41 8.37
CA ALA A 17 2.74 -36.57 7.22
C ALA A 17 1.55 -35.62 7.51
N VAL A 18 0.49 -36.12 8.17
CA VAL A 18 -0.67 -35.31 8.57
C VAL A 18 -0.25 -34.24 9.60
N MET A 19 0.55 -34.61 10.60
CA MET A 19 1.06 -33.63 11.57
C MET A 19 1.94 -32.56 10.90
N ALA A 20 2.85 -32.95 9.99
CA ALA A 20 3.69 -32.01 9.26
C ALA A 20 2.85 -31.06 8.38
N ALA A 21 1.82 -31.58 7.72
CA ALA A 21 0.87 -30.77 6.96
C ALA A 21 0.09 -29.77 7.85
N GLY A 22 -0.34 -30.21 9.03
CA GLY A 22 -1.03 -29.36 10.00
C GLY A 22 -0.13 -28.24 10.53
N VAL A 23 1.12 -28.56 10.84
CA VAL A 23 2.11 -27.56 11.26
C VAL A 23 2.39 -26.58 10.09
N GLY A 24 2.61 -27.09 8.89
CA GLY A 24 2.78 -26.25 7.70
C GLY A 24 1.60 -25.33 7.48
N TYR A 25 0.37 -25.85 7.54
CA TYR A 25 -0.83 -25.05 7.43
C TYR A 25 -0.86 -23.92 8.48
N TYR A 26 -0.58 -24.23 9.74
CA TYR A 26 -0.54 -23.25 10.82
C TYR A 26 0.47 -22.13 10.56
N TYR A 27 1.68 -22.46 10.12
CA TYR A 27 2.73 -21.45 9.86
C TYR A 27 2.42 -20.54 8.69
N PHE A 28 1.83 -21.05 7.62
CA PHE A 28 1.64 -20.30 6.38
C PHE A 28 0.26 -19.63 6.26
N PHE A 29 -0.75 -20.17 6.90
CA PHE A 29 -2.16 -19.75 6.70
C PHE A 29 -2.85 -19.20 7.94
N SER A 30 -2.28 -19.36 9.15
CA SER A 30 -2.81 -18.68 10.33
C SER A 30 -2.59 -17.16 10.21
N SER A 31 -3.34 -16.39 11.00
CA SER A 31 -3.20 -14.93 11.04
C SER A 31 -1.74 -14.51 11.17
N MET A 32 -1.32 -13.57 10.33
CA MET A 32 -0.02 -12.95 10.46
C MET A 32 -0.02 -11.87 11.54
N SER A 33 -1.13 -11.16 11.76
CA SER A 33 -1.26 -10.17 12.83
C SER A 33 -1.14 -10.84 14.20
N LYS A 34 -0.33 -10.25 15.11
CA LYS A 34 -0.06 -10.80 16.45
C LYS A 34 -1.18 -10.58 17.45
N ASP A 35 -1.97 -9.53 17.29
CA ASP A 35 -3.01 -9.08 18.22
C ASP A 35 -4.43 -9.15 17.64
N GLY A 36 -4.55 -9.60 16.38
CA GLY A 36 -5.84 -9.70 15.70
C GLY A 36 -6.36 -8.37 15.17
N GLU A 37 -5.52 -7.32 15.13
CA GLU A 37 -5.85 -6.04 14.52
C GLU A 37 -5.17 -5.87 13.16
N THR A 38 -5.66 -4.93 12.36
CA THR A 38 -5.03 -4.58 11.08
C THR A 38 -3.91 -3.59 11.31
N HIS A 39 -2.69 -3.99 10.99
CA HIS A 39 -1.51 -3.13 10.99
C HIS A 39 -1.09 -2.76 9.59
N TYR A 40 -0.35 -1.65 9.47
CA TYR A 40 0.17 -1.20 8.19
C TYR A 40 1.68 -1.11 8.24
N VAL A 41 2.33 -1.80 7.31
CA VAL A 41 3.78 -1.76 7.14
C VAL A 41 4.10 -0.88 5.94
N TYR A 42 4.98 0.11 6.17
CA TYR A 42 5.47 1.04 5.16
C TYR A 42 6.86 0.62 4.74
N VAL A 43 7.03 0.36 3.46
CA VAL A 43 8.30 -0.01 2.84
C VAL A 43 8.77 1.14 1.98
N ASP A 44 9.88 1.76 2.37
CA ASP A 44 10.49 2.92 1.72
C ASP A 44 11.42 2.51 0.55
N ASP A 45 11.91 3.48 -0.21
CA ASP A 45 12.81 3.23 -1.34
C ASP A 45 14.20 2.74 -0.91
N ASP A 46 14.62 3.06 0.31
CA ASP A 46 15.89 2.66 0.92
C ASP A 46 15.80 1.37 1.76
N ASP A 47 14.59 0.82 1.92
CA ASP A 47 14.39 -0.42 2.67
C ASP A 47 14.96 -1.64 1.91
N ASN A 48 15.68 -2.44 2.65
CA ASN A 48 16.10 -3.77 2.25
C ASN A 48 15.25 -4.87 2.93
N ILE A 49 15.54 -6.11 2.65
CA ILE A 49 14.78 -7.24 3.21
C ILE A 49 14.87 -7.31 4.74
N ASP A 50 16.01 -6.92 5.33
CA ASP A 50 16.19 -6.93 6.79
C ASP A 50 15.37 -5.85 7.47
N SER A 51 15.27 -4.66 6.85
CA SER A 51 14.35 -3.60 7.28
C SER A 51 12.90 -4.08 7.26
N VAL A 52 12.49 -4.77 6.19
CA VAL A 52 11.15 -5.36 6.08
C VAL A 52 10.90 -6.38 7.20
N TYR A 53 11.88 -7.25 7.50
CA TYR A 53 11.74 -8.20 8.61
C TYR A 53 11.59 -7.51 9.96
N THR A 54 12.34 -6.43 10.18
CA THR A 54 12.26 -5.64 11.41
C THR A 54 10.86 -5.00 11.54
N LYS A 55 10.39 -4.32 10.50
CA LYS A 55 9.05 -3.70 10.47
C LYS A 55 7.93 -4.75 10.64
N LEU A 56 8.06 -5.93 10.05
CA LEU A 56 7.10 -7.02 10.23
C LEU A 56 7.16 -7.63 11.62
N SER A 57 8.33 -7.70 12.29
CA SER A 57 8.46 -8.30 13.62
C SER A 57 7.65 -7.58 14.69
N ASP A 58 7.41 -6.28 14.50
CA ASP A 58 6.67 -5.46 15.45
C ASP A 58 5.16 -5.77 15.45
N VAL A 59 4.64 -6.23 14.32
CA VAL A 59 3.19 -6.41 14.10
C VAL A 59 2.78 -7.87 13.86
N SER A 60 3.74 -8.76 13.59
CA SER A 60 3.45 -10.13 13.17
C SER A 60 3.67 -11.15 14.28
N ALA A 61 2.90 -12.25 14.24
CA ALA A 61 3.15 -13.42 15.04
C ALA A 61 4.46 -14.12 14.63
N SER A 62 5.26 -14.57 15.59
CA SER A 62 6.61 -15.11 15.35
C SER A 62 6.63 -16.29 14.38
N HIS A 63 5.64 -17.21 14.47
CA HIS A 63 5.55 -18.36 13.58
C HIS A 63 5.26 -17.94 12.13
N SER A 64 4.36 -16.96 11.91
CA SER A 64 4.03 -16.44 10.59
C SER A 64 5.19 -15.64 9.98
N LEU A 65 5.93 -14.89 10.80
CA LEU A 65 7.16 -14.21 10.38
C LEU A 65 8.23 -15.22 9.95
N ALA A 66 8.38 -16.33 10.66
CA ALA A 66 9.30 -17.39 10.27
C ALA A 66 8.94 -17.99 8.89
N ALA A 67 7.65 -18.24 8.65
CA ALA A 67 7.17 -18.70 7.35
C ALA A 67 7.39 -17.64 6.25
N PHE A 68 7.17 -16.36 6.54
CA PHE A 68 7.47 -15.27 5.60
C PHE A 68 8.95 -15.25 5.22
N LYS A 69 9.88 -15.35 6.20
CA LYS A 69 11.32 -15.42 5.95
C LYS A 69 11.70 -16.64 5.10
N LEU A 70 11.05 -17.78 5.31
CA LEU A 70 11.27 -18.97 4.50
C LEU A 70 10.88 -18.73 3.03
N LEU A 71 9.73 -18.08 2.79
CA LEU A 71 9.26 -17.74 1.44
C LEU A 71 10.16 -16.74 0.73
N THR A 72 10.67 -15.74 1.43
CA THR A 72 11.58 -14.74 0.87
C THR A 72 12.93 -15.37 0.51
N ASN A 73 13.46 -16.26 1.35
CA ASN A 73 14.72 -16.97 1.08
C ASN A 73 14.60 -17.99 -0.06
N ALA A 74 13.41 -18.58 -0.25
CA ALA A 74 13.15 -19.52 -1.35
C ALA A 74 12.92 -18.82 -2.70
N THR A 75 12.88 -17.48 -2.71
CA THR A 75 12.58 -16.69 -3.91
C THR A 75 13.59 -15.55 -4.06
N SER A 76 13.56 -14.85 -5.20
CA SER A 76 14.38 -13.64 -5.43
C SER A 76 13.77 -12.35 -4.83
N TYR A 77 12.78 -12.45 -3.92
CA TYR A 77 12.12 -11.26 -3.37
C TYR A 77 13.10 -10.33 -2.62
N ALA A 78 14.09 -10.91 -1.93
CA ALA A 78 15.09 -10.14 -1.19
C ALA A 78 15.87 -9.13 -2.06
N SER A 79 16.03 -9.40 -3.36
CA SER A 79 16.67 -8.49 -4.32
C SER A 79 15.67 -7.54 -5.03
N HIS A 80 14.37 -7.67 -4.77
CA HIS A 80 13.31 -6.91 -5.44
C HIS A 80 12.23 -6.50 -4.44
N VAL A 81 12.64 -5.90 -3.32
CA VAL A 81 11.71 -5.32 -2.33
C VAL A 81 10.94 -4.18 -3.01
N ARG A 82 9.61 -4.21 -2.89
CA ARG A 82 8.74 -3.21 -3.52
C ARG A 82 8.26 -2.22 -2.48
N THR A 83 8.51 -0.94 -2.74
CA THR A 83 8.03 0.17 -1.93
C THR A 83 6.52 0.24 -1.90
N GLY A 84 5.96 0.69 -0.78
CA GLY A 84 4.54 0.87 -0.61
C GLY A 84 4.03 0.61 0.79
N ARG A 85 2.73 0.80 0.98
CA ARG A 85 2.00 0.51 2.21
C ARG A 85 1.26 -0.81 2.09
N TYR A 86 1.51 -1.73 3.00
CA TYR A 86 0.92 -3.07 3.01
C TYR A 86 0.13 -3.30 4.30
N ALA A 87 -1.12 -3.75 4.18
CA ALA A 87 -1.94 -4.14 5.33
C ALA A 87 -1.57 -5.57 5.77
N ILE A 88 -1.39 -5.73 7.08
CA ILE A 88 -1.27 -7.01 7.77
C ILE A 88 -2.59 -7.23 8.50
N GLU A 89 -3.51 -7.92 7.84
CA GLU A 89 -4.85 -8.14 8.33
C GLU A 89 -4.95 -9.41 9.17
N PRO A 90 -5.86 -9.50 10.14
CA PRO A 90 -6.09 -10.72 10.91
C PRO A 90 -6.51 -11.92 10.06
N SER A 91 -7.14 -11.67 8.93
CA SER A 91 -7.60 -12.69 7.98
C SER A 91 -6.51 -13.21 7.04
N THR A 92 -5.32 -12.56 7.00
CA THR A 92 -4.24 -12.89 6.08
C THR A 92 -3.10 -13.61 6.79
N GLY A 93 -2.65 -14.73 6.19
CA GLY A 93 -1.48 -15.47 6.65
C GLY A 93 -0.19 -15.04 5.95
N ALA A 94 0.93 -15.62 6.37
CA ALA A 94 2.26 -15.32 5.85
C ALA A 94 2.37 -15.48 4.33
N LEU A 95 1.76 -16.50 3.75
CA LEU A 95 1.78 -16.74 2.30
C LEU A 95 1.07 -15.62 1.52
N GLN A 96 -0.07 -15.16 2.00
CA GLN A 96 -0.83 -14.11 1.33
C GLN A 96 -0.14 -12.76 1.47
N THR A 97 0.35 -12.42 2.66
CA THR A 97 1.15 -11.20 2.89
C THR A 97 2.39 -11.18 1.99
N PHE A 98 3.12 -12.32 1.91
CA PHE A 98 4.25 -12.45 1.00
C PHE A 98 3.86 -12.17 -0.46
N ARG A 99 2.74 -12.73 -0.93
CA ARG A 99 2.25 -12.51 -2.31
C ARG A 99 1.90 -11.04 -2.54
N HIS A 100 1.23 -10.39 -1.59
CA HIS A 100 0.90 -8.96 -1.68
C HIS A 100 2.17 -8.11 -1.81
N MET A 101 3.15 -8.31 -0.93
CA MET A 101 4.39 -7.55 -0.94
C MET A 101 5.23 -7.84 -2.20
N ARG A 102 5.37 -9.10 -2.58
CA ARG A 102 6.11 -9.51 -3.79
C ARG A 102 5.50 -8.93 -5.08
N ASN A 103 4.18 -8.90 -5.18
CA ASN A 103 3.49 -8.41 -6.37
C ASN A 103 3.25 -6.89 -6.34
N GLY A 104 3.60 -6.20 -5.23
CA GLY A 104 3.34 -4.77 -5.07
C GLY A 104 1.86 -4.43 -4.94
N GLN A 105 1.06 -5.35 -4.39
CA GLN A 105 -0.36 -5.14 -4.11
C GLN A 105 -0.50 -4.30 -2.83
N GLN A 106 -0.33 -2.99 -3.00
CA GLN A 106 -0.37 -2.02 -1.92
C GLN A 106 -1.80 -1.78 -1.43
N THR A 107 -1.91 -1.39 -0.17
CA THR A 107 -3.14 -0.88 0.42
C THR A 107 -3.15 0.65 0.32
N PRO A 108 -4.12 1.28 -0.36
CA PRO A 108 -4.15 2.72 -0.51
C PRO A 108 -4.34 3.44 0.83
N VAL A 109 -3.91 4.69 0.90
CA VAL A 109 -4.23 5.64 1.97
C VAL A 109 -5.42 6.48 1.55
N ASN A 110 -6.28 6.80 2.50
CA ASN A 110 -7.38 7.74 2.29
C ASN A 110 -6.82 9.16 2.42
N LEU A 111 -6.55 9.81 1.30
CA LEU A 111 -6.06 11.17 1.23
C LEU A 111 -7.25 12.13 1.19
N THR A 112 -7.53 12.80 2.31
CA THR A 112 -8.58 13.82 2.36
C THR A 112 -8.02 15.16 1.93
N VAL A 113 -8.52 15.69 0.82
CA VAL A 113 -8.27 17.05 0.36
C VAL A 113 -9.33 17.95 0.98
N PRO A 114 -8.97 18.82 1.92
CA PRO A 114 -9.93 19.73 2.55
C PRO A 114 -10.27 20.90 1.62
N SER A 115 -11.34 21.64 1.95
CA SER A 115 -11.63 22.91 1.29
C SER A 115 -10.63 23.97 1.77
N VAL A 116 -9.52 24.12 1.03
CA VAL A 116 -8.43 25.05 1.37
C VAL A 116 -8.21 26.07 0.26
N ARG A 117 -7.75 27.26 0.67
CA ARG A 117 -7.47 28.37 -0.25
C ARG A 117 -5.95 28.68 -0.37
N THR A 118 -5.09 27.95 0.37
CA THR A 118 -3.66 28.21 0.41
C THR A 118 -2.86 26.99 0.00
N LEU A 119 -1.80 27.21 -0.77
CA LEU A 119 -0.88 26.16 -1.23
C LEU A 119 -0.17 25.44 -0.07
N ASP A 120 0.16 26.16 1.01
CA ASP A 120 0.80 25.57 2.19
C ASP A 120 -0.04 24.44 2.80
N LYS A 121 -1.37 24.64 2.87
CA LYS A 121 -2.26 23.59 3.38
C LYS A 121 -2.40 22.40 2.42
N LEU A 122 -2.25 22.62 1.12
CA LEU A 122 -2.19 21.53 0.15
C LEU A 122 -0.87 20.75 0.28
N ALA A 123 0.25 21.43 0.57
CA ALA A 123 1.51 20.77 0.84
C ALA A 123 1.44 19.83 2.06
N GLU A 124 0.56 20.09 3.03
CA GLU A 124 0.33 19.20 4.18
C GLU A 124 -0.25 17.81 3.80
N LEU A 125 -0.74 17.64 2.57
CA LEU A 125 -1.14 16.32 2.06
C LEU A 125 0.01 15.30 2.09
N SER A 126 1.25 15.78 2.04
CA SER A 126 2.46 14.96 2.20
C SER A 126 2.48 14.14 3.48
N LYS A 127 1.86 14.61 4.58
CA LYS A 127 1.78 13.87 5.86
C LYS A 127 1.17 12.47 5.75
N ARG A 128 0.43 12.21 4.68
CA ARG A 128 -0.18 10.92 4.37
C ARG A 128 0.53 10.15 3.27
N LEU A 129 1.55 10.73 2.66
CA LEU A 129 2.28 10.20 1.53
C LEU A 129 3.78 10.08 1.85
N MET A 130 4.52 9.39 1.01
CA MET A 130 5.97 9.24 1.10
C MET A 130 6.71 10.53 0.68
N VAL A 131 6.07 11.37 -0.15
CA VAL A 131 6.67 12.62 -0.69
C VAL A 131 6.73 13.72 0.35
N ASP A 132 7.75 14.56 0.25
CA ASP A 132 7.92 15.70 1.14
C ASP A 132 6.99 16.87 0.81
N SER A 133 6.62 17.63 1.85
CA SER A 133 5.82 18.86 1.70
C SER A 133 6.52 19.91 0.83
N ALA A 134 7.85 19.98 0.90
CA ALA A 134 8.64 20.89 0.07
C ALA A 134 8.53 20.55 -1.42
N ASP A 135 8.50 19.28 -1.78
CA ASP A 135 8.35 18.84 -3.18
C ASP A 135 6.98 19.19 -3.74
N ILE A 136 5.93 18.98 -2.93
CA ILE A 136 4.56 19.40 -3.31
C ILE A 136 4.50 20.91 -3.45
N ALA A 137 5.00 21.67 -2.47
CA ALA A 137 5.01 23.14 -2.52
C ALA A 137 5.78 23.66 -3.74
N LYS A 138 6.96 23.09 -4.03
CA LYS A 138 7.77 23.44 -5.20
C LYS A 138 7.00 23.17 -6.51
N ALA A 139 6.32 22.05 -6.61
CA ALA A 139 5.54 21.72 -7.80
C ALA A 139 4.37 22.69 -8.00
N LEU A 140 3.67 23.06 -6.92
CA LEU A 140 2.52 23.98 -6.97
C LEU A 140 2.91 25.45 -7.20
N THR A 141 4.18 25.82 -6.99
CA THR A 141 4.70 27.18 -7.24
C THR A 141 5.50 27.27 -8.54
N SER A 142 5.73 26.17 -9.25
CA SER A 142 6.42 26.13 -10.51
C SER A 142 5.50 26.53 -11.66
N GLU A 143 5.81 27.62 -12.36
CA GLU A 143 5.05 28.08 -13.56
C GLU A 143 4.92 26.97 -14.59
N ALA A 144 6.02 26.30 -14.95
CA ALA A 144 6.03 25.23 -15.92
C ALA A 144 5.14 24.05 -15.51
N THR A 145 5.09 23.74 -14.20
CA THR A 145 4.19 22.69 -13.69
C THR A 145 2.74 23.13 -13.77
N CYS A 146 2.43 24.37 -13.38
CA CYS A 146 1.07 24.89 -13.43
C CYS A 146 0.54 24.94 -14.86
N GLU A 147 1.34 25.45 -15.82
CA GLU A 147 0.99 25.49 -17.23
C GLU A 147 0.73 24.10 -17.83
N LYS A 148 1.53 23.09 -17.45
CA LYS A 148 1.30 21.68 -17.87
C LYS A 148 -0.12 21.21 -17.56
N TYR A 149 -0.69 21.67 -16.44
CA TYR A 149 -2.04 21.28 -15.99
C TYR A 149 -3.13 22.29 -16.42
N GLY A 150 -2.77 23.39 -17.08
CA GLY A 150 -3.70 24.43 -17.58
C GLY A 150 -4.09 25.45 -16.52
N TYR A 151 -3.22 25.67 -15.55
CA TYR A 151 -3.38 26.65 -14.45
C TYR A 151 -2.17 27.57 -14.38
N ASP A 152 -2.27 28.60 -13.56
CA ASP A 152 -1.15 29.41 -13.08
C ASP A 152 -0.92 29.16 -11.58
N THR A 153 0.09 29.80 -11.00
CA THR A 153 0.44 29.66 -9.58
C THR A 153 -0.65 30.18 -8.62
N ALA A 154 -1.54 31.06 -9.07
CA ALA A 154 -2.65 31.57 -8.27
C ALA A 154 -3.87 30.64 -8.35
N THR A 155 -4.06 29.93 -9.47
CA THR A 155 -5.26 29.14 -9.75
C THR A 155 -5.07 27.63 -9.61
N ILE A 156 -3.84 27.12 -9.52
CA ILE A 156 -3.55 25.67 -9.41
C ILE A 156 -4.27 25.00 -8.24
N ALA A 157 -4.53 25.73 -7.15
CA ALA A 157 -5.30 25.23 -6.01
C ALA A 157 -6.72 24.81 -6.39
N CYS A 158 -7.33 25.41 -7.43
CA CYS A 158 -8.66 25.06 -7.91
C CYS A 158 -8.75 23.67 -8.53
N MET A 159 -7.62 23.08 -8.89
CA MET A 159 -7.54 21.71 -9.37
C MET A 159 -7.87 20.69 -8.26
N PHE A 160 -7.65 21.04 -7.00
CA PHE A 160 -7.84 20.16 -5.86
C PHE A 160 -9.28 20.20 -5.37
N ILE A 161 -10.12 19.36 -5.93
CA ILE A 161 -11.53 19.26 -5.50
C ILE A 161 -11.58 18.63 -4.11
N PRO A 162 -12.28 19.28 -3.13
CA PRO A 162 -12.43 18.74 -1.78
C PRO A 162 -13.16 17.39 -1.80
N ASN A 163 -12.45 16.34 -1.42
CA ASN A 163 -12.95 14.96 -1.33
C ASN A 163 -11.92 14.08 -0.61
N THR A 164 -12.28 12.83 -0.35
CA THR A 164 -11.33 11.79 0.09
C THR A 164 -11.01 10.86 -1.08
N TYR A 165 -9.73 10.71 -1.37
CA TYR A 165 -9.22 9.94 -2.50
C TYR A 165 -8.39 8.76 -2.00
N ASP A 166 -8.59 7.59 -2.60
CA ASP A 166 -7.72 6.43 -2.40
C ASP A 166 -6.49 6.61 -3.28
N ILE A 167 -5.33 6.78 -2.63
CA ILE A 167 -4.04 7.03 -3.29
C ILE A 167 -2.99 6.10 -2.68
N TYR A 168 -2.07 5.57 -3.48
CA TYR A 168 -0.96 4.80 -2.95
C TYR A 168 0.03 5.69 -2.22
N TRP A 169 0.50 5.22 -1.07
CA TRP A 169 1.38 5.97 -0.19
C TRP A 169 2.68 6.44 -0.87
N ASN A 170 3.25 5.63 -1.77
CA ASN A 170 4.45 5.93 -2.55
C ASN A 170 4.16 6.68 -3.86
N THR A 171 3.01 7.35 -3.95
CA THR A 171 2.66 8.15 -5.13
C THR A 171 3.59 9.36 -5.25
N SER A 172 4.22 9.55 -6.43
CA SER A 172 5.03 10.73 -6.71
C SER A 172 4.16 11.99 -6.82
N VAL A 173 4.79 13.16 -6.67
CA VAL A 173 4.09 14.46 -6.82
C VAL A 173 3.41 14.57 -8.18
N GLU A 174 4.08 14.17 -9.25
CA GLU A 174 3.51 14.20 -10.61
C GLU A 174 2.24 13.34 -10.72
N ARG A 175 2.29 12.10 -10.24
CA ARG A 175 1.11 11.21 -10.24
C ARG A 175 -0.02 11.73 -9.36
N LEU A 176 0.31 12.40 -8.25
CA LEU A 176 -0.69 13.08 -7.42
C LEU A 176 -1.38 14.18 -8.20
N LEU A 177 -0.63 15.05 -8.87
CA LEU A 177 -1.18 16.14 -9.69
C LEU A 177 -2.01 15.60 -10.86
N ASP A 178 -1.54 14.57 -11.56
CA ASP A 178 -2.29 13.90 -12.64
C ASP A 178 -3.63 13.36 -12.12
N ARG A 179 -3.62 12.77 -10.93
CA ARG A 179 -4.84 12.29 -10.29
C ARG A 179 -5.80 13.43 -9.94
N MET A 180 -5.28 14.52 -9.38
CA MET A 180 -6.10 15.70 -9.05
C MET A 180 -6.69 16.34 -10.30
N GLN A 181 -5.92 16.48 -11.38
CA GLN A 181 -6.43 16.99 -12.66
C GLN A 181 -7.56 16.11 -13.21
N LYS A 182 -7.39 14.79 -13.18
CA LYS A 182 -8.42 13.85 -13.63
C LYS A 182 -9.71 14.00 -12.83
N GLU A 183 -9.62 14.11 -11.50
CA GLU A 183 -10.78 14.28 -10.65
C GLU A 183 -11.43 15.67 -10.81
N SER A 184 -10.63 16.73 -11.02
CA SER A 184 -11.11 18.05 -11.35
C SER A 184 -11.90 18.05 -12.66
N LYS A 185 -11.34 17.50 -13.74
CA LYS A 185 -12.04 17.36 -15.02
C LYS A 185 -13.37 16.61 -14.84
N ARG A 186 -13.35 15.47 -14.17
CA ARG A 186 -14.55 14.67 -13.90
C ARG A 186 -15.60 15.43 -13.07
N PHE A 187 -15.15 16.24 -12.11
CA PHE A 187 -16.05 17.06 -11.31
C PHE A 187 -16.79 18.10 -12.15
N TRP A 188 -16.10 18.72 -13.12
CA TRP A 188 -16.69 19.75 -13.98
C TRP A 188 -17.42 19.22 -15.22
N GLU A 189 -17.38 17.92 -15.50
CA GLU A 189 -18.10 17.32 -16.62
C GLU A 189 -19.62 17.45 -16.48
N GLY A 190 -20.31 17.53 -17.65
CA GLY A 190 -21.79 17.53 -17.74
C GLY A 190 -22.44 18.83 -17.29
N ASP A 191 -23.49 18.72 -16.50
CA ASP A 191 -24.36 19.84 -16.07
C ASP A 191 -23.63 20.95 -15.33
N ARG A 192 -22.53 20.62 -14.64
CA ARG A 192 -21.74 21.61 -13.88
C ARG A 192 -21.03 22.60 -14.79
N THR A 193 -20.49 22.15 -15.91
CA THR A 193 -19.88 23.03 -16.93
C THR A 193 -20.92 24.00 -17.49
N VAL A 194 -22.10 23.50 -17.84
CA VAL A 194 -23.19 24.32 -18.36
C VAL A 194 -23.62 25.39 -17.35
N LYS A 195 -23.80 25.00 -16.09
CA LYS A 195 -24.16 25.92 -15.02
C LYS A 195 -23.06 26.95 -14.75
N ALA A 196 -21.79 26.56 -14.76
CA ALA A 196 -20.65 27.47 -14.57
C ALA A 196 -20.61 28.52 -15.68
N GLN A 197 -20.81 28.13 -16.94
CA GLN A 197 -20.90 29.03 -18.07
C GLN A 197 -22.07 30.01 -17.96
N GLN A 198 -23.24 29.53 -17.56
CA GLN A 198 -24.42 30.38 -17.33
C GLN A 198 -24.18 31.43 -16.22
N MET A 199 -23.40 31.06 -15.20
CA MET A 199 -23.03 31.95 -14.09
C MET A 199 -21.80 32.82 -14.37
N LYS A 200 -21.18 32.69 -15.56
CA LYS A 200 -19.93 33.38 -15.92
C LYS A 200 -18.78 33.09 -14.95
N LEU A 201 -18.70 31.86 -14.42
CA LEU A 201 -17.66 31.36 -13.53
C LEU A 201 -16.58 30.61 -14.32
N THR A 202 -16.07 31.19 -15.39
CA THR A 202 -14.97 30.60 -16.20
C THR A 202 -13.72 31.42 -16.05
#